data_2642cd0be255342598288ec212361c90
#
_entry.id   2642cd0be255342598288ec212361c90
#
_cell.length_a   1.000
_cell.length_b   1.000
_cell.length_c   1.000
_cell.angle_alpha   90.00
_cell.angle_beta   90.00
_cell.angle_gamma   90.00
#
_symmetry.space_group_name_H-M   'P 1'
#
loop_
_entity.id
_entity.type
_entity.pdbx_description
1 polymer ?
#
loop_
_entity_poly.entity_id
_entity_poly.type
_entity_poly.pdbx_seq_one_letter_code
_entity_poly.pdbx_strand_id
1 'polypeptide(L)'
;MIKQLAILLLGVCLFSFGIQEQPTIYLIGDSTVRNSNQEYWGWGSLLEEFLDTTQVAVANHAMAGRSTRTFRKEGRWDRVKENMKPGDYLLIQFGHNEGSKPDTTRQGYRGVLRGIGQDSVTLDWGNGEIEIVRTYGENLRRFVREAKQIGVHPVLLSMIPRNQWDEQGQVKRAHQDFGLWARQIAAEEDVPFVDLNEITAKKYDEIGPEQVKTKYFPGDHTHTNYQGAMENAASVIEGLKNRQHPLVKYIK
;
A
#
# COMPACT_ATOMS: atom_id res chain seq x y z
N MET A 1 -36.88 25.97 65.64
CA MET A 1 -36.48 26.63 64.37
C MET A 1 -35.23 25.98 63.83
N ILE A 2 -35.39 25.03 62.93
CA ILE A 2 -34.25 24.28 62.28
C ILE A 2 -34.00 24.91 60.91
N LYS A 3 -32.83 25.53 60.72
CA LYS A 3 -32.40 26.09 59.44
C LYS A 3 -31.86 24.96 58.61
N GLN A 4 -32.54 24.62 57.53
CA GLN A 4 -32.01 23.72 56.50
C GLN A 4 -30.95 24.44 55.63
N LEU A 5 -29.76 23.93 55.62
CA LEU A 5 -28.66 24.38 54.77
C LEU A 5 -28.70 23.55 53.48
N ALA A 6 -29.14 24.13 52.39
CA ALA A 6 -29.10 23.50 51.08
C ALA A 6 -27.68 23.62 50.50
N ILE A 7 -26.97 22.48 50.40
CA ILE A 7 -25.67 22.41 49.72
C ILE A 7 -25.92 22.20 48.23
N LEU A 8 -25.63 23.21 47.43
CA LEU A 8 -25.67 23.17 45.97
C LEU A 8 -24.39 22.51 45.48
N LEU A 9 -24.45 21.24 45.10
CA LEU A 9 -23.35 20.56 44.44
C LEU A 9 -23.27 21.00 42.97
N LEU A 10 -22.31 21.88 42.67
CA LEU A 10 -22.00 22.31 41.32
C LEU A 10 -21.15 21.18 40.65
N GLY A 11 -21.77 20.34 39.83
CA GLY A 11 -21.08 19.31 39.04
C GLY A 11 -20.25 19.97 37.94
N VAL A 12 -18.93 20.03 38.14
CA VAL A 12 -18.00 20.45 37.09
C VAL A 12 -17.83 19.29 36.15
N CYS A 13 -18.51 19.31 35.00
CA CYS A 13 -18.23 18.44 33.88
C CYS A 13 -16.87 18.83 33.25
N LEU A 14 -15.80 18.14 33.63
CA LEU A 14 -14.52 18.22 32.96
C LEU A 14 -14.70 17.57 31.58
N PHE A 15 -14.99 18.39 30.56
CA PHE A 15 -14.79 17.96 29.18
C PHE A 15 -13.28 17.76 28.95
N SER A 16 -12.82 16.52 29.07
CA SER A 16 -11.51 16.13 28.61
C SER A 16 -11.49 16.29 27.08
N PHE A 17 -11.01 17.42 26.60
CA PHE A 17 -10.60 17.52 25.18
C PHE A 17 -9.40 16.60 25.03
N GLY A 18 -9.64 15.33 24.70
CA GLY A 18 -8.58 14.44 24.24
C GLY A 18 -7.93 15.12 23.05
N ILE A 19 -6.64 15.39 23.15
CA ILE A 19 -5.83 15.77 21.97
C ILE A 19 -5.97 14.59 21.02
N GLN A 20 -6.76 14.76 19.96
CA GLN A 20 -6.89 13.74 18.95
C GLN A 20 -5.53 13.67 18.25
N GLU A 21 -4.75 12.63 18.54
CA GLU A 21 -3.47 12.41 17.87
C GLU A 21 -3.69 12.42 16.37
N GLN A 22 -2.82 13.10 15.64
CA GLN A 22 -2.81 13.15 14.19
C GLN A 22 -2.67 11.72 13.64
N PRO A 23 -3.60 11.24 12.80
CA PRO A 23 -3.48 9.90 12.23
C PRO A 23 -2.32 9.83 11.24
N THR A 24 -1.75 8.64 11.11
CA THR A 24 -0.66 8.37 10.18
C THR A 24 -1.13 7.48 9.04
N ILE A 25 -0.73 7.81 7.82
CA ILE A 25 -0.87 6.96 6.64
C ILE A 25 0.42 6.15 6.48
N TYR A 26 0.36 4.88 6.82
CA TYR A 26 1.45 3.94 6.59
C TYR A 26 1.40 3.42 5.17
N LEU A 27 2.55 3.39 4.49
CA LEU A 27 2.69 2.82 3.16
C LEU A 27 3.60 1.60 3.23
N ILE A 28 3.14 0.47 2.68
CA ILE A 28 3.96 -0.71 2.47
C ILE A 28 3.92 -1.13 1.01
N GLY A 29 5.05 -1.62 0.49
CA GLY A 29 5.17 -1.96 -0.91
C GLY A 29 6.61 -2.18 -1.33
N ASP A 30 6.81 -2.12 -2.62
CA ASP A 30 8.10 -2.35 -3.29
C ASP A 30 8.78 -1.05 -3.76
N SER A 31 9.69 -1.16 -4.76
CA SER A 31 10.44 -0.03 -5.32
C SER A 31 9.56 1.03 -6.01
N THR A 32 8.37 0.66 -6.44
CA THR A 32 7.45 1.61 -7.09
C THR A 32 6.70 2.49 -6.10
N VAL A 33 6.67 2.09 -4.82
CA VAL A 33 6.17 2.90 -3.70
C VAL A 33 7.29 3.71 -3.05
N ARG A 34 8.50 3.11 -2.89
CA ARG A 34 9.69 3.79 -2.39
C ARG A 34 10.94 3.21 -3.05
N ASN A 35 11.65 4.08 -3.77
CA ASN A 35 12.93 3.71 -4.37
C ASN A 35 14.09 4.40 -3.63
N SER A 36 15.21 3.72 -3.53
CA SER A 36 16.45 4.21 -2.93
C SER A 36 17.49 4.68 -3.96
N ASN A 37 17.24 4.42 -5.26
CA ASN A 37 18.09 4.90 -6.34
C ASN A 37 17.75 6.38 -6.65
N GLN A 38 18.76 7.22 -6.81
CA GLN A 38 18.59 8.65 -7.04
C GLN A 38 17.90 9.01 -8.37
N GLU A 39 17.96 8.12 -9.37
CA GLU A 39 17.31 8.31 -10.66
C GLU A 39 15.83 7.89 -10.67
N TYR A 40 15.41 7.09 -9.70
CA TYR A 40 14.08 6.51 -9.63
C TYR A 40 13.32 7.01 -8.41
N TRP A 41 12.01 7.18 -8.57
CA TRP A 41 11.11 7.61 -7.52
C TRP A 41 9.94 6.65 -7.37
N GLY A 42 9.55 6.38 -6.14
CA GLY A 42 8.31 5.70 -5.84
C GLY A 42 7.22 6.70 -5.45
N TRP A 43 5.99 6.47 -5.88
CA TRP A 43 4.86 7.37 -5.65
C TRP A 43 4.59 7.67 -4.18
N GLY A 44 4.85 6.72 -3.30
CA GLY A 44 4.65 6.89 -1.87
C GLY A 44 5.61 7.90 -1.23
N SER A 45 6.74 8.19 -1.86
CA SER A 45 7.68 9.23 -1.41
C SER A 45 7.20 10.65 -1.76
N LEU A 46 6.15 10.77 -2.58
CA LEU A 46 5.60 12.04 -3.05
C LEU A 46 4.13 12.24 -2.62
N LEU A 47 3.58 11.32 -1.84
CA LEU A 47 2.17 11.38 -1.43
C LEU A 47 1.88 12.62 -0.56
N GLU A 48 2.84 13.05 0.25
CA GLU A 48 2.72 14.24 1.11
C GLU A 48 2.48 15.54 0.33
N GLU A 49 2.92 15.60 -0.94
CA GLU A 49 2.69 16.77 -1.80
C GLU A 49 1.20 17.05 -2.02
N PHE A 50 0.35 16.05 -1.90
CA PHE A 50 -1.09 16.11 -2.10
C PHE A 50 -1.89 16.23 -0.79
N LEU A 51 -1.24 16.16 0.37
CA LEU A 51 -1.90 16.06 1.66
C LEU A 51 -1.61 17.27 2.55
N ASP A 52 -2.60 17.66 3.35
CA ASP A 52 -2.41 18.60 4.45
C ASP A 52 -1.66 17.91 5.61
N THR A 53 -0.34 18.04 5.58
CA THR A 53 0.54 17.41 6.57
C THR A 53 0.43 18.02 7.97
N THR A 54 -0.37 19.06 8.16
CA THR A 54 -0.72 19.56 9.49
C THR A 54 -1.82 18.72 10.15
N GLN A 55 -2.57 17.93 9.36
CA GLN A 55 -3.70 17.11 9.82
C GLN A 55 -3.44 15.60 9.73
N VAL A 56 -2.52 15.15 8.88
CA VAL A 56 -2.19 13.74 8.67
C VAL A 56 -0.70 13.58 8.41
N ALA A 57 -0.06 12.59 9.03
CA ALA A 57 1.32 12.22 8.76
C ALA A 57 1.40 11.10 7.70
N VAL A 58 2.54 10.97 7.02
CA VAL A 58 2.83 9.85 6.11
C VAL A 58 4.09 9.13 6.56
N ALA A 59 4.00 7.81 6.71
CA ALA A 59 5.12 6.96 7.08
C ALA A 59 5.36 5.91 5.98
N ASN A 60 6.30 6.17 5.08
CA ASN A 60 6.59 5.28 3.96
C ASN A 60 7.62 4.21 4.36
N HIS A 61 7.14 3.00 4.66
CA HIS A 61 7.92 1.82 5.00
C HIS A 61 8.19 0.88 3.81
N ALA A 62 7.72 1.22 2.61
CA ALA A 62 8.00 0.43 1.42
C ALA A 62 9.51 0.26 1.19
N MET A 63 9.91 -0.85 0.55
CA MET A 63 11.30 -1.16 0.31
C MET A 63 11.51 -1.75 -1.08
N ALA A 64 12.44 -1.15 -1.81
CA ALA A 64 12.82 -1.60 -3.15
C ALA A 64 13.19 -3.09 -3.17
N GLY A 65 12.69 -3.81 -4.20
CA GLY A 65 12.98 -5.22 -4.41
C GLY A 65 12.22 -6.21 -3.50
N ARG A 66 11.30 -5.74 -2.66
CA ARG A 66 10.53 -6.64 -1.77
C ARG A 66 9.22 -7.06 -2.42
N SER A 67 8.88 -8.32 -2.18
CA SER A 67 7.57 -8.90 -2.40
C SER A 67 6.80 -8.97 -1.09
N THR A 68 5.53 -9.35 -1.14
CA THR A 68 4.71 -9.63 0.04
C THR A 68 5.37 -10.67 0.97
N ARG A 69 6.05 -11.69 0.39
CA ARG A 69 6.82 -12.70 1.14
C ARG A 69 8.02 -12.09 1.85
N THR A 70 8.91 -11.44 1.11
CA THR A 70 10.17 -10.93 1.67
C THR A 70 9.97 -9.78 2.63
N PHE A 71 8.92 -8.98 2.43
CA PHE A 71 8.56 -7.93 3.38
C PHE A 71 8.22 -8.48 4.77
N ARG A 72 7.57 -9.66 4.82
CA ARG A 72 7.31 -10.38 6.07
C ARG A 72 8.56 -11.09 6.59
N LYS A 73 9.21 -11.87 5.73
CA LYS A 73 10.38 -12.69 6.11
C LYS A 73 11.50 -11.86 6.75
N GLU A 74 11.70 -10.62 6.29
CA GLU A 74 12.70 -9.70 6.81
C GLU A 74 12.24 -8.96 8.09
N GLY A 75 11.11 -9.32 8.69
CA GLY A 75 10.54 -8.67 9.87
C GLY A 75 10.14 -7.20 9.64
N ARG A 76 10.00 -6.76 8.37
CA ARG A 76 9.61 -5.37 8.05
C ARG A 76 8.20 -5.07 8.46
N TRP A 77 7.30 -6.02 8.23
CA TRP A 77 5.92 -5.90 8.64
C TRP A 77 5.76 -5.76 10.15
N ASP A 78 6.52 -6.53 10.93
CA ASP A 78 6.44 -6.47 12.39
C ASP A 78 6.86 -5.09 12.90
N ARG A 79 7.94 -4.53 12.35
CA ARG A 79 8.36 -3.14 12.67
C ARG A 79 7.33 -2.08 12.29
N VAL A 80 6.55 -2.29 11.21
CA VAL A 80 5.45 -1.37 10.86
C VAL A 80 4.33 -1.48 11.89
N LYS A 81 3.93 -2.71 12.26
CA LYS A 81 2.87 -2.95 13.25
C LYS A 81 3.14 -2.32 14.61
N GLU A 82 4.39 -2.35 15.05
CA GLU A 82 4.80 -1.78 16.34
C GLU A 82 4.53 -0.27 16.47
N ASN A 83 4.42 0.43 15.34
CA ASN A 83 4.23 1.88 15.31
C ASN A 83 2.78 2.29 14.99
N MET A 84 1.95 1.37 14.49
CA MET A 84 0.57 1.66 14.14
C MET A 84 -0.35 1.75 15.36
N LYS A 85 -1.32 2.65 15.28
CA LYS A 85 -2.34 2.88 16.33
C LYS A 85 -3.76 2.79 15.75
N PRO A 86 -4.78 2.55 16.58
CA PRO A 86 -6.17 2.64 16.14
C PRO A 86 -6.48 3.99 15.51
N GLY A 87 -7.15 3.97 14.36
CA GLY A 87 -7.48 5.17 13.59
C GLY A 87 -6.45 5.56 12.52
N ASP A 88 -5.28 4.93 12.48
CA ASP A 88 -4.31 5.07 11.39
C ASP A 88 -4.82 4.40 10.10
N TYR A 89 -4.15 4.70 8.99
CA TYR A 89 -4.43 4.13 7.68
C TYR A 89 -3.24 3.33 7.18
N LEU A 90 -3.50 2.30 6.36
CA LEU A 90 -2.46 1.48 5.75
C LEU A 90 -2.75 1.30 4.26
N LEU A 91 -1.92 1.86 3.38
CA LEU A 91 -1.99 1.65 1.94
C LEU A 91 -0.99 0.56 1.54
N ILE A 92 -1.46 -0.46 0.84
CA ILE A 92 -0.71 -1.67 0.51
C ILE A 92 -0.62 -1.82 -1.00
N GLN A 93 0.59 -1.73 -1.57
CA GLN A 93 0.83 -2.00 -2.98
C GLN A 93 2.05 -2.90 -3.18
N PHE A 94 1.80 -4.10 -3.71
CA PHE A 94 2.81 -5.06 -4.14
C PHE A 94 2.41 -5.66 -5.50
N GLY A 95 3.32 -6.42 -6.15
CA GLY A 95 3.03 -7.14 -7.38
C GLY A 95 4.18 -7.19 -8.38
N HIS A 96 5.19 -6.33 -8.23
CA HIS A 96 6.29 -6.25 -9.19
C HIS A 96 7.41 -7.29 -8.97
N ASN A 97 7.50 -7.87 -7.78
CA ASN A 97 8.58 -8.79 -7.39
C ASN A 97 8.13 -10.24 -7.12
N GLU A 98 6.87 -10.53 -7.24
CA GLU A 98 6.23 -11.79 -6.85
C GLU A 98 6.34 -12.91 -7.89
N GLY A 99 6.61 -12.55 -9.15
CA GLY A 99 6.35 -13.41 -10.32
C GLY A 99 7.23 -14.67 -10.46
N SER A 100 8.37 -14.75 -9.79
CA SER A 100 9.24 -15.93 -9.83
C SER A 100 8.61 -17.10 -9.07
N LYS A 101 8.90 -18.34 -9.51
CA LYS A 101 8.59 -19.54 -8.73
C LYS A 101 9.35 -19.46 -7.41
N PRO A 102 8.67 -19.67 -6.25
CA PRO A 102 9.35 -19.59 -4.96
C PRO A 102 10.35 -20.75 -4.78
N ASP A 103 11.58 -20.39 -4.49
CA ASP A 103 12.66 -21.30 -4.11
C ASP A 103 13.69 -20.58 -3.22
N THR A 104 14.82 -21.20 -2.93
CA THR A 104 15.89 -20.65 -2.09
C THR A 104 16.98 -19.94 -2.90
N THR A 105 16.88 -19.87 -4.22
CA THR A 105 17.80 -19.12 -5.07
C THR A 105 17.57 -17.62 -4.94
N ARG A 106 18.57 -16.83 -5.36
CA ARG A 106 18.44 -15.37 -5.38
C ARG A 106 17.21 -14.89 -6.19
N GLN A 107 16.85 -15.59 -7.27
CA GLN A 107 15.70 -15.25 -8.11
C GLN A 107 14.40 -15.67 -7.44
N GLY A 108 14.31 -16.90 -6.93
CA GLY A 108 13.11 -17.44 -6.29
C GLY A 108 12.84 -16.91 -4.89
N TYR A 109 13.82 -16.27 -4.23
CA TYR A 109 13.69 -15.68 -2.89
C TYR A 109 12.50 -14.72 -2.77
N ARG A 110 12.19 -13.96 -3.83
CA ARG A 110 11.05 -13.02 -3.83
C ARG A 110 9.74 -13.65 -4.28
N GLY A 111 9.81 -14.82 -4.92
CA GLY A 111 8.65 -15.50 -5.47
C GLY A 111 7.63 -15.89 -4.40
N VAL A 112 6.36 -15.87 -4.79
CA VAL A 112 5.23 -16.37 -4.00
C VAL A 112 4.43 -17.37 -4.82
N LEU A 113 3.56 -18.15 -4.19
CA LEU A 113 2.57 -18.91 -4.95
C LEU A 113 1.56 -17.95 -5.60
N ARG A 114 1.16 -18.26 -6.83
CA ARG A 114 0.16 -17.48 -7.57
C ARG A 114 -1.24 -17.75 -7.02
N GLY A 115 -2.12 -16.75 -7.15
CA GLY A 115 -3.53 -16.87 -6.76
C GLY A 115 -3.84 -16.33 -5.37
N ILE A 116 -5.09 -16.62 -4.94
CA ILE A 116 -5.67 -16.12 -3.69
C ILE A 116 -5.96 -17.22 -2.66
N GLY A 117 -5.73 -18.49 -3.01
CA GLY A 117 -5.95 -19.63 -2.11
C GLY A 117 -5.05 -19.59 -0.88
N GLN A 118 -5.30 -20.51 0.05
CA GLN A 118 -4.50 -20.69 1.27
C GLN A 118 -3.35 -21.69 1.08
N ASP A 119 -3.09 -22.10 -0.16
CA ASP A 119 -2.01 -23.02 -0.49
C ASP A 119 -0.66 -22.48 -0.02
N SER A 120 0.23 -23.41 0.30
CA SER A 120 1.59 -23.08 0.71
C SER A 120 2.57 -24.16 0.24
N VAL A 121 3.83 -23.78 0.12
CA VAL A 121 4.95 -24.72 -0.04
C VAL A 121 5.96 -24.48 1.06
N THR A 122 6.61 -25.56 1.45
CA THR A 122 7.69 -25.53 2.44
C THR A 122 9.03 -25.49 1.70
N LEU A 123 9.88 -24.53 2.06
CA LEU A 123 11.24 -24.43 1.57
C LEU A 123 12.21 -24.74 2.71
N ASP A 124 13.16 -25.62 2.45
CA ASP A 124 14.30 -25.89 3.33
C ASP A 124 15.51 -25.09 2.82
N TRP A 125 16.05 -24.22 3.67
CA TRP A 125 17.18 -23.37 3.36
C TRP A 125 18.53 -24.10 3.53
N GLY A 126 18.53 -25.36 3.98
CA GLY A 126 19.75 -26.15 4.18
C GLY A 126 20.60 -25.76 5.39
N ASN A 127 20.17 -24.74 6.14
CA ASN A 127 20.84 -24.25 7.35
C ASN A 127 20.02 -24.48 8.63
N GLY A 128 18.98 -25.32 8.54
CA GLY A 128 18.00 -25.58 9.61
C GLY A 128 16.81 -24.61 9.60
N GLU A 129 16.78 -23.63 8.74
CA GLU A 129 15.63 -22.73 8.55
C GLU A 129 14.62 -23.38 7.61
N ILE A 130 13.38 -23.49 8.06
CA ILE A 130 12.23 -23.94 7.29
C ILE A 130 11.29 -22.74 7.07
N GLU A 131 10.95 -22.46 5.82
CA GLU A 131 10.05 -21.37 5.45
C GLU A 131 8.77 -21.89 4.80
N ILE A 132 7.61 -21.39 5.25
CA ILE A 132 6.31 -21.62 4.61
C ILE A 132 6.00 -20.46 3.69
N VAL A 133 6.08 -20.67 2.38
CA VAL A 133 5.74 -19.68 1.35
C VAL A 133 4.28 -19.84 0.97
N ARG A 134 3.54 -18.76 1.02
CA ARG A 134 2.09 -18.68 0.77
C ARG A 134 1.80 -18.07 -0.59
N THR A 135 0.51 -18.10 -0.96
CA THR A 135 0.04 -17.36 -2.13
C THR A 135 0.15 -15.85 -1.92
N TYR A 136 0.16 -15.12 -3.02
CA TYR A 136 0.09 -13.65 -3.00
C TYR A 136 -1.14 -13.15 -2.22
N GLY A 137 -2.32 -13.74 -2.53
CA GLY A 137 -3.54 -13.33 -1.86
C GLY A 137 -3.54 -13.62 -0.37
N GLU A 138 -3.01 -14.79 0.06
CA GLU A 138 -2.92 -15.10 1.49
C GLU A 138 -1.98 -14.11 2.23
N ASN A 139 -0.89 -13.69 1.59
CA ASN A 139 -0.02 -12.67 2.18
C ASN A 139 -0.74 -11.33 2.33
N LEU A 140 -1.52 -10.89 1.31
CA LEU A 140 -2.33 -9.67 1.40
C LEU A 140 -3.40 -9.78 2.49
N ARG A 141 -4.13 -10.90 2.54
CA ARG A 141 -5.15 -11.17 3.55
C ARG A 141 -4.60 -11.03 4.96
N ARG A 142 -3.41 -11.56 5.20
CA ARG A 142 -2.73 -11.45 6.50
C ARG A 142 -2.35 -10.02 6.84
N PHE A 143 -1.86 -9.21 5.89
CA PHE A 143 -1.60 -7.77 6.14
C PHE A 143 -2.88 -7.05 6.54
N VAL A 144 -3.96 -7.27 5.80
CA VAL A 144 -5.27 -6.64 6.05
C VAL A 144 -5.82 -7.02 7.42
N ARG A 145 -5.86 -8.31 7.74
CA ARG A 145 -6.43 -8.81 9.00
C ARG A 145 -5.64 -8.33 10.22
N GLU A 146 -4.32 -8.39 10.14
CA GLU A 146 -3.45 -7.93 11.22
C GLU A 146 -3.57 -6.41 11.44
N ALA A 147 -3.71 -5.61 10.37
CA ALA A 147 -3.99 -4.17 10.48
C ALA A 147 -5.35 -3.89 11.13
N LYS A 148 -6.41 -4.58 10.69
CA LYS A 148 -7.75 -4.46 11.30
C LYS A 148 -7.75 -4.82 12.78
N GLN A 149 -6.99 -5.82 13.20
CA GLN A 149 -6.87 -6.20 14.63
C GLN A 149 -6.27 -5.09 15.50
N ILE A 150 -5.43 -4.23 14.92
CA ILE A 150 -4.87 -3.06 15.61
C ILE A 150 -5.89 -1.89 15.60
N GLY A 151 -6.92 -1.94 14.76
CA GLY A 151 -7.86 -0.83 14.54
C GLY A 151 -7.39 0.14 13.46
N VAL A 152 -6.47 -0.29 12.59
CA VAL A 152 -5.98 0.45 11.41
C VAL A 152 -6.91 0.22 10.23
N HIS A 153 -7.07 1.23 9.36
CA HIS A 153 -7.91 1.19 8.17
C HIS A 153 -7.09 0.83 6.92
N PRO A 154 -7.05 -0.46 6.49
CA PRO A 154 -6.28 -0.86 5.33
C PRO A 154 -7.00 -0.54 4.02
N VAL A 155 -6.20 -0.18 3.01
CA VAL A 155 -6.60 0.02 1.61
C VAL A 155 -5.67 -0.81 0.73
N LEU A 156 -6.22 -1.66 -0.13
CA LEU A 156 -5.44 -2.38 -1.13
C LEU A 156 -5.40 -1.59 -2.43
N LEU A 157 -4.22 -1.55 -3.05
CA LEU A 157 -4.01 -0.94 -4.35
C LEU A 157 -3.48 -2.00 -5.34
N SER A 158 -3.98 -1.96 -6.59
CA SER A 158 -3.27 -2.66 -7.66
C SER A 158 -1.92 -1.99 -7.92
N MET A 159 -0.98 -2.76 -8.46
CA MET A 159 0.35 -2.23 -8.79
C MET A 159 0.28 -1.18 -9.89
N ILE A 160 1.18 -0.20 -9.91
CA ILE A 160 1.30 0.72 -11.05
C ILE A 160 1.55 -0.06 -12.35
N PRO A 161 1.13 0.45 -13.53
CA PRO A 161 1.45 -0.21 -14.77
C PRO A 161 2.95 -0.09 -15.09
N ARG A 162 3.48 -1.08 -15.80
CA ARG A 162 4.79 -0.99 -16.43
C ARG A 162 4.69 -0.27 -17.76
N ASN A 163 5.76 0.33 -18.23
CA ASN A 163 5.88 0.82 -19.60
C ASN A 163 6.00 -0.37 -20.58
N GLN A 164 4.90 -1.13 -20.69
CA GLN A 164 4.77 -2.27 -21.58
C GLN A 164 3.43 -2.15 -22.31
N TRP A 165 3.46 -2.34 -23.64
CA TRP A 165 2.34 -2.05 -24.51
C TRP A 165 1.92 -3.33 -25.26
N ASP A 166 0.65 -3.40 -25.61
CA ASP A 166 0.13 -4.45 -26.47
C ASP A 166 0.19 -4.03 -27.95
N GLU A 167 -0.28 -4.92 -28.84
CA GLU A 167 -0.29 -4.69 -30.28
C GLU A 167 -1.27 -3.60 -30.73
N GLN A 168 -2.21 -3.23 -29.86
CA GLN A 168 -3.19 -2.17 -30.07
C GLN A 168 -2.68 -0.81 -29.57
N GLY A 169 -1.46 -0.74 -29.04
CA GLY A 169 -0.87 0.47 -28.50
C GLY A 169 -1.46 0.88 -27.16
N GLN A 170 -2.01 -0.07 -26.40
CA GLN A 170 -2.48 0.16 -25.03
C GLN A 170 -1.52 -0.42 -24.01
N VAL A 171 -1.39 0.23 -22.86
CA VAL A 171 -0.58 -0.26 -21.74
C VAL A 171 -1.14 -1.58 -21.23
N LYS A 172 -0.26 -2.55 -21.03
CA LYS A 172 -0.65 -3.85 -20.46
C LYS A 172 -1.16 -3.70 -19.03
N ARG A 173 -2.38 -4.16 -18.78
CA ARG A 173 -3.04 -4.13 -17.47
C ARG A 173 -2.70 -5.36 -16.61
N ALA A 174 -2.74 -5.18 -15.32
CA ALA A 174 -2.59 -6.27 -14.34
C ALA A 174 -3.93 -6.92 -13.96
N HIS A 175 -4.85 -7.07 -14.92
CA HIS A 175 -6.22 -7.54 -14.68
C HIS A 175 -6.38 -9.07 -14.65
N GLN A 176 -5.31 -9.82 -14.90
CA GLN A 176 -5.36 -11.29 -14.99
C GLN A 176 -4.53 -11.99 -13.89
N ASP A 177 -3.83 -11.19 -13.07
CA ASP A 177 -2.94 -11.72 -12.04
C ASP A 177 -2.93 -10.84 -10.77
N PHE A 178 -1.79 -10.29 -10.36
CA PHE A 178 -1.61 -9.62 -9.07
C PHE A 178 -2.58 -8.47 -8.84
N GLY A 179 -2.96 -7.70 -9.87
CA GLY A 179 -3.98 -6.65 -9.74
C GLY A 179 -5.38 -7.22 -9.51
N LEU A 180 -5.75 -8.29 -10.23
CA LEU A 180 -7.01 -9.00 -10.03
C LEU A 180 -7.07 -9.60 -8.62
N TRP A 181 -5.99 -10.27 -8.19
CA TRP A 181 -5.95 -10.91 -6.87
C TRP A 181 -6.01 -9.89 -5.74
N ALA A 182 -5.36 -8.73 -5.87
CA ALA A 182 -5.50 -7.65 -4.90
C ALA A 182 -6.96 -7.16 -4.79
N ARG A 183 -7.65 -7.01 -5.92
CA ARG A 183 -9.08 -6.66 -5.96
C ARG A 183 -9.97 -7.72 -5.28
N GLN A 184 -9.70 -9.00 -5.56
CA GLN A 184 -10.47 -10.11 -4.98
C GLN A 184 -10.29 -10.16 -3.45
N ILE A 185 -9.05 -9.99 -2.96
CA ILE A 185 -8.79 -9.95 -1.52
C ILE A 185 -9.43 -8.72 -0.86
N ALA A 186 -9.42 -7.57 -1.53
CA ALA A 186 -10.11 -6.38 -1.00
C ALA A 186 -11.60 -6.61 -0.82
N ALA A 187 -12.24 -7.25 -1.80
CA ALA A 187 -13.65 -7.62 -1.73
C ALA A 187 -13.93 -8.69 -0.65
N GLU A 188 -13.08 -9.72 -0.56
CA GLU A 188 -13.22 -10.80 0.44
C GLU A 188 -13.06 -10.26 1.86
N GLU A 189 -12.12 -9.36 2.08
CA GLU A 189 -11.81 -8.80 3.40
C GLU A 189 -12.62 -7.54 3.73
N ASP A 190 -13.54 -7.12 2.86
CA ASP A 190 -14.35 -5.91 3.01
C ASP A 190 -13.48 -4.69 3.34
N VAL A 191 -12.55 -4.37 2.43
CA VAL A 191 -11.69 -3.20 2.50
C VAL A 191 -11.69 -2.43 1.18
N PRO A 192 -11.46 -1.11 1.20
CA PRO A 192 -11.37 -0.32 -0.01
C PRO A 192 -10.28 -0.84 -0.96
N PHE A 193 -10.58 -0.79 -2.27
CA PHE A 193 -9.62 -1.10 -3.33
C PHE A 193 -9.46 0.10 -4.27
N VAL A 194 -8.24 0.51 -4.52
CA VAL A 194 -7.89 1.51 -5.54
C VAL A 194 -7.27 0.78 -6.73
N ASP A 195 -7.94 0.84 -7.89
CA ASP A 195 -7.39 0.29 -9.13
C ASP A 195 -6.36 1.25 -9.74
N LEU A 196 -5.22 1.38 -9.03
CA LEU A 196 -4.13 2.25 -9.43
C LEU A 196 -3.58 1.90 -10.81
N ASN A 197 -3.56 0.59 -11.14
CA ASN A 197 -3.14 0.11 -12.45
C ASN A 197 -3.98 0.70 -13.57
N GLU A 198 -5.30 0.59 -13.46
CA GLU A 198 -6.22 1.09 -14.49
C GLU A 198 -6.24 2.61 -14.58
N ILE A 199 -6.25 3.32 -13.43
CA ILE A 199 -6.26 4.78 -13.39
C ILE A 199 -5.01 5.33 -14.10
N THR A 200 -3.84 4.83 -13.74
CA THR A 200 -2.58 5.29 -14.34
C THR A 200 -2.44 4.84 -15.79
N ALA A 201 -2.84 3.60 -16.12
CA ALA A 201 -2.72 3.08 -17.47
C ALA A 201 -3.56 3.87 -18.48
N LYS A 202 -4.78 4.32 -18.11
CA LYS A 202 -5.58 5.23 -18.97
C LYS A 202 -4.84 6.51 -19.31
N LYS A 203 -4.18 7.12 -18.34
CA LYS A 203 -3.37 8.32 -18.57
C LYS A 203 -2.19 8.06 -19.50
N TYR A 204 -1.57 6.89 -19.38
CA TYR A 204 -0.48 6.48 -20.27
C TYR A 204 -1.00 6.23 -21.69
N ASP A 205 -2.16 5.58 -21.87
CA ASP A 205 -2.79 5.36 -23.18
C ASP A 205 -3.05 6.69 -23.91
N GLU A 206 -3.48 7.74 -23.20
CA GLU A 206 -3.77 9.05 -23.76
C GLU A 206 -2.52 9.73 -24.36
N ILE A 207 -1.33 9.53 -23.77
CA ILE A 207 -0.10 10.18 -24.22
C ILE A 207 0.80 9.28 -25.08
N GLY A 208 0.56 7.99 -25.08
CA GLY A 208 1.21 7.02 -25.97
C GLY A 208 2.62 6.60 -25.54
N PRO A 209 3.14 5.49 -26.15
CA PRO A 209 4.32 4.78 -25.68
C PRO A 209 5.61 5.61 -25.68
N GLU A 210 5.87 6.39 -26.72
CA GLU A 210 7.10 7.17 -26.82
C GLU A 210 7.16 8.29 -25.81
N GLN A 211 6.03 8.96 -25.56
CA GLN A 211 5.98 10.04 -24.57
C GLN A 211 6.04 9.49 -23.15
N VAL A 212 5.35 8.38 -22.86
CA VAL A 212 5.43 7.70 -21.55
C VAL A 212 6.86 7.29 -21.24
N LYS A 213 7.54 6.65 -22.20
CA LYS A 213 8.93 6.23 -22.07
C LYS A 213 9.85 7.42 -21.74
N THR A 214 9.80 8.45 -22.57
CA THR A 214 10.68 9.62 -22.45
C THR A 214 10.41 10.43 -21.20
N LYS A 215 9.13 10.58 -20.85
CA LYS A 215 8.71 11.47 -19.76
C LYS A 215 8.81 10.82 -18.38
N TYR A 216 8.54 9.50 -18.28
CA TYR A 216 8.35 8.84 -17.00
C TYR A 216 9.33 7.70 -16.68
N PHE A 217 9.92 7.05 -17.70
CA PHE A 217 10.74 5.84 -17.52
C PHE A 217 12.17 6.02 -18.06
N PRO A 218 13.11 6.53 -17.23
CA PRO A 218 14.44 6.90 -17.70
C PRO A 218 15.35 5.72 -18.03
N GLY A 219 15.16 4.56 -17.43
CA GLY A 219 16.11 3.45 -17.55
C GLY A 219 15.49 2.09 -17.83
N ASP A 220 14.34 1.78 -17.25
CA ASP A 220 13.68 0.49 -17.44
C ASP A 220 12.16 0.65 -17.60
N HIS A 221 11.45 -0.46 -17.78
CA HIS A 221 10.00 -0.44 -17.98
C HIS A 221 9.17 -0.46 -16.67
N THR A 222 9.81 -0.41 -15.51
CA THR A 222 9.14 -0.58 -14.21
C THR A 222 9.26 0.65 -13.32
N HIS A 223 10.45 1.25 -13.29
CA HIS A 223 10.77 2.31 -12.35
C HIS A 223 10.61 3.69 -12.99
N THR A 224 9.83 4.52 -12.35
CA THR A 224 9.56 5.88 -12.81
C THR A 224 10.57 6.88 -12.25
N ASN A 225 10.78 7.98 -12.99
CA ASN A 225 11.45 9.16 -12.46
C ASN A 225 10.49 9.97 -11.55
N TYR A 226 10.92 11.17 -11.10
CA TYR A 226 10.10 12.06 -10.27
C TYR A 226 8.72 12.35 -10.90
N GLN A 227 8.69 12.71 -12.20
CA GLN A 227 7.43 13.07 -12.88
C GLN A 227 6.46 11.89 -12.97
N GLY A 228 6.96 10.70 -13.28
CA GLY A 228 6.12 9.49 -13.33
C GLY A 228 5.65 9.08 -11.92
N ALA A 229 6.47 9.26 -10.90
CA ALA A 229 6.06 9.00 -9.52
C ALA A 229 5.00 10.02 -9.03
N MET A 230 5.09 11.29 -9.44
CA MET A 230 4.05 12.30 -9.20
C MET A 230 2.73 11.92 -9.88
N GLU A 231 2.77 11.45 -11.13
CA GLU A 231 1.57 10.98 -11.83
C GLU A 231 0.92 9.78 -11.12
N ASN A 232 1.74 8.83 -10.66
CA ASN A 232 1.27 7.69 -9.88
C ASN A 232 0.68 8.13 -8.54
N ALA A 233 1.27 9.07 -7.83
CA ALA A 233 0.74 9.64 -6.60
C ALA A 233 -0.59 10.37 -6.83
N ALA A 234 -0.69 11.16 -7.89
CA ALA A 234 -1.95 11.80 -8.32
C ALA A 234 -3.03 10.76 -8.61
N SER A 235 -2.67 9.63 -9.24
CA SER A 235 -3.60 8.52 -9.51
C SER A 235 -4.06 7.81 -8.23
N VAL A 236 -3.23 7.71 -7.21
CA VAL A 236 -3.66 7.23 -5.87
C VAL A 236 -4.70 8.17 -5.27
N ILE A 237 -4.44 9.47 -5.29
CA ILE A 237 -5.37 10.50 -4.80
C ILE A 237 -6.71 10.46 -5.56
N GLU A 238 -6.65 10.36 -6.89
CA GLU A 238 -7.84 10.19 -7.73
C GLU A 238 -8.65 8.95 -7.35
N GLY A 239 -7.98 7.82 -7.16
CA GLY A 239 -8.62 6.57 -6.74
C GLY A 239 -9.29 6.66 -5.36
N LEU A 240 -8.67 7.35 -4.41
CA LEU A 240 -9.25 7.63 -3.10
C LEU A 240 -10.48 8.54 -3.21
N LYS A 241 -10.43 9.59 -4.06
CA LYS A 241 -11.57 10.48 -4.34
C LYS A 241 -12.73 9.73 -4.97
N ASN A 242 -12.48 8.90 -5.98
CA ASN A 242 -13.48 8.09 -6.67
C ASN A 242 -14.20 7.11 -5.73
N ARG A 243 -13.55 6.70 -4.65
CA ARG A 243 -14.09 5.85 -3.59
C ARG A 243 -14.74 6.64 -2.45
N GLN A 244 -14.70 7.96 -2.48
CA GLN A 244 -15.14 8.81 -1.34
C GLN A 244 -14.49 8.36 -0.02
N HIS A 245 -13.22 7.94 -0.10
CA HIS A 245 -12.50 7.38 1.04
C HIS A 245 -12.30 8.44 2.14
N PRO A 246 -12.36 8.10 3.44
CA PRO A 246 -12.17 9.07 4.54
C PRO A 246 -10.87 9.88 4.49
N LEU A 247 -9.81 9.38 3.83
CA LEU A 247 -8.56 10.12 3.59
C LEU A 247 -8.74 11.37 2.73
N VAL A 248 -9.84 11.47 1.96
CA VAL A 248 -10.11 12.64 1.08
C VAL A 248 -10.18 13.95 1.86
N LYS A 249 -10.60 13.91 3.11
CA LYS A 249 -10.64 15.08 3.99
C LYS A 249 -9.26 15.72 4.29
N TYR A 250 -8.18 14.98 4.07
CA TYR A 250 -6.81 15.45 4.25
C TYR A 250 -6.13 15.91 2.95
N ILE A 251 -6.81 15.86 1.81
CA ILE A 251 -6.27 16.31 0.52
C ILE A 251 -6.32 17.83 0.46
N LYS A 252 -5.20 18.44 -0.01
CA LYS A 252 -5.09 19.90 -0.24
C LYS A 252 -6.06 20.39 -1.29
#